data_1f321b5c446f30d5abe2287a88634adb
#
_entry.id   1f321b5c446f30d5abe2287a88634adb
#
_cell.length_a   1.000
_cell.length_b   1.000
_cell.length_c   1.000
_cell.angle_alpha   90.00
_cell.angle_beta   90.00
_cell.angle_gamma   90.00
#
_symmetry.space_group_name_H-M   'P 1'
#
loop_
_entity.id
_entity.type
_entity.pdbx_description
1 polymer ?
#
loop_
_entity_poly.entity_id
_entity_poly.type
_entity_poly.pdbx_seq_one_letter_code
_entity_poly.pdbx_strand_id
1 'polypeptide(L)'
;MIKYQDIELVPIEMEDLELLKKWKNDDEIFRYLGGGYRPISENQAQKWVENLINNNHQYQRFIIKNDKKIGFIGLYNISEVNRTAELGIYIGEREYQGKGFATMAYKALEKYAKDWLNIRKIKLEVVKDNVRAVKLYEKLDFKVCGNSSLDRFVEGKYRDVVMMEKFINN
;
A
#
# COMPACT_ATOMS: atom_id res chain seq x y z
N MET A 1 16.82 5.49 -8.58
CA MET A 1 16.21 4.15 -8.56
C MET A 1 15.87 3.79 -7.14
N ILE A 2 14.62 3.39 -6.87
CA ILE A 2 14.13 3.10 -5.51
C ILE A 2 14.29 1.60 -5.27
N LYS A 3 15.32 1.20 -4.55
CA LYS A 3 15.70 -0.21 -4.34
C LYS A 3 16.04 -0.52 -2.89
N TYR A 4 15.74 -1.75 -2.50
CA TYR A 4 16.20 -2.35 -1.25
C TYR A 4 16.36 -3.87 -1.45
N GLN A 5 17.58 -4.38 -1.29
CA GLN A 5 17.94 -5.77 -1.60
C GLN A 5 17.45 -6.17 -3.02
N ASP A 6 16.67 -7.24 -3.13
CA ASP A 6 16.17 -7.77 -4.40
C ASP A 6 14.87 -7.10 -4.88
N ILE A 7 14.42 -6.04 -4.19
CA ILE A 7 13.20 -5.30 -4.54
C ILE A 7 13.53 -3.96 -5.18
N GLU A 8 12.82 -3.67 -6.25
CA GLU A 8 12.78 -2.38 -6.91
C GLU A 8 11.35 -1.85 -6.94
N LEU A 9 11.17 -0.57 -6.66
CA LEU A 9 9.90 0.13 -6.85
C LEU A 9 9.98 0.85 -8.19
N VAL A 10 9.10 0.45 -9.11
CA VAL A 10 9.06 0.99 -10.47
C VAL A 10 7.78 1.79 -10.70
N PRO A 11 7.81 2.84 -11.54
CA PRO A 11 6.61 3.55 -11.92
C PRO A 11 5.57 2.61 -12.53
N ILE A 12 4.30 2.96 -12.33
CA ILE A 12 3.18 2.26 -12.96
C ILE A 12 3.05 2.75 -14.40
N GLU A 13 2.92 1.83 -15.34
CA GLU A 13 2.74 2.10 -16.76
C GLU A 13 1.41 1.52 -17.25
N MET A 14 0.93 1.97 -18.42
CA MET A 14 -0.32 1.43 -19.01
C MET A 14 -0.22 -0.06 -19.35
N GLU A 15 0.99 -0.57 -19.59
CA GLU A 15 1.23 -2.01 -19.79
C GLU A 15 0.89 -2.86 -18.55
N ASP A 16 0.80 -2.25 -17.38
CA ASP A 16 0.45 -2.92 -16.13
C ASP A 16 -1.06 -3.12 -15.93
N LEU A 17 -1.88 -2.64 -16.88
CA LEU A 17 -3.34 -2.65 -16.77
C LEU A 17 -3.91 -4.04 -16.45
N GLU A 18 -3.51 -5.05 -17.21
CA GLU A 18 -4.04 -6.41 -17.02
C GLU A 18 -3.61 -7.00 -15.67
N LEU A 19 -2.40 -6.73 -15.24
CA LEU A 19 -1.87 -7.17 -13.96
C LEU A 19 -2.61 -6.49 -12.79
N LEU A 20 -2.75 -5.18 -12.84
CA LEU A 20 -3.44 -4.39 -11.82
C LEU A 20 -4.93 -4.74 -11.75
N LYS A 21 -5.59 -4.95 -12.89
CA LYS A 21 -6.98 -5.39 -12.97
C LYS A 21 -7.16 -6.79 -12.36
N LYS A 22 -6.26 -7.71 -12.65
CA LYS A 22 -6.24 -9.05 -12.04
C LYS A 22 -6.23 -8.97 -10.52
N TRP A 23 -5.33 -8.16 -9.96
CA TRP A 23 -5.25 -7.97 -8.50
C TRP A 23 -6.47 -7.25 -7.93
N LYS A 24 -6.95 -6.20 -8.61
CA LYS A 24 -8.14 -5.43 -8.21
C LYS A 24 -9.39 -6.30 -8.12
N ASN A 25 -9.51 -7.27 -9.01
CA ASN A 25 -10.65 -8.18 -9.10
C ASN A 25 -10.48 -9.45 -8.25
N ASP A 26 -9.43 -9.53 -7.44
CA ASP A 26 -9.21 -10.62 -6.48
C ASP A 26 -9.73 -10.19 -5.10
N ASP A 27 -10.79 -10.86 -4.63
CA ASP A 27 -11.43 -10.54 -3.35
C ASP A 27 -10.52 -10.82 -2.15
N GLU A 28 -9.65 -11.82 -2.21
CA GLU A 28 -8.71 -12.11 -1.13
C GLU A 28 -7.67 -11.00 -0.96
N ILE A 29 -7.27 -10.33 -2.05
CA ILE A 29 -6.33 -9.21 -2.00
C ILE A 29 -7.02 -7.94 -1.52
N PHE A 30 -8.21 -7.63 -2.03
CA PHE A 30 -8.85 -6.32 -1.84
C PHE A 30 -9.84 -6.24 -0.69
N ARG A 31 -10.27 -7.37 -0.07
CA ARG A 31 -11.30 -7.34 0.99
C ARG A 31 -10.99 -6.43 2.17
N TYR A 32 -9.73 -6.33 2.56
CA TYR A 32 -9.30 -5.50 3.70
C TYR A 32 -8.73 -4.13 3.31
N LEU A 33 -8.55 -3.86 2.02
CA LEU A 33 -8.03 -2.57 1.56
C LEU A 33 -9.09 -1.46 1.66
N GLY A 34 -8.64 -0.21 1.73
CA GLY A 34 -9.49 0.94 2.02
C GLY A 34 -10.76 1.07 1.17
N GLY A 35 -10.66 0.83 -0.12
CA GLY A 35 -11.80 0.84 -1.04
C GLY A 35 -12.67 -0.42 -1.01
N GLY A 36 -12.23 -1.46 -0.32
CA GLY A 36 -12.88 -2.78 -0.30
C GLY A 36 -12.82 -3.50 -1.64
N TYR A 37 -13.39 -4.69 -1.64
CA TYR A 37 -13.51 -5.47 -2.87
C TYR A 37 -14.67 -4.95 -3.72
N ARG A 38 -14.33 -4.40 -4.86
CA ARG A 38 -15.27 -3.93 -5.89
C ARG A 38 -14.69 -4.29 -7.25
N PRO A 39 -15.13 -5.38 -7.86
CA PRO A 39 -14.62 -5.80 -9.17
C PRO A 39 -14.94 -4.75 -10.25
N ILE A 40 -14.03 -4.56 -11.16
CA ILE A 40 -14.12 -3.53 -12.19
C ILE A 40 -14.06 -4.13 -13.59
N SER A 41 -14.76 -3.47 -14.52
CA SER A 41 -14.72 -3.79 -15.95
C SER A 41 -13.42 -3.33 -16.60
N GLU A 42 -13.20 -3.74 -17.85
CA GLU A 42 -12.07 -3.29 -18.68
C GLU A 42 -11.99 -1.77 -18.77
N ASN A 43 -13.12 -1.11 -19.08
CA ASN A 43 -13.18 0.35 -19.21
C ASN A 43 -12.88 1.06 -17.87
N GLN A 44 -13.39 0.52 -16.77
CA GLN A 44 -13.09 1.05 -15.43
C GLN A 44 -11.63 0.85 -15.06
N ALA A 45 -11.05 -0.30 -15.42
CA ALA A 45 -9.64 -0.59 -15.19
C ALA A 45 -8.73 0.39 -15.92
N GLN A 46 -9.04 0.69 -17.18
CA GLN A 46 -8.29 1.67 -17.97
C GLN A 46 -8.27 3.04 -17.29
N LYS A 47 -9.42 3.55 -16.90
CA LYS A 47 -9.53 4.85 -16.21
C LYS A 47 -8.81 4.85 -14.86
N TRP A 48 -8.92 3.75 -14.13
CA TRP A 48 -8.25 3.59 -12.84
C TRP A 48 -6.74 3.61 -13.00
N VAL A 49 -6.18 2.86 -13.96
CA VAL A 49 -4.73 2.82 -14.20
C VAL A 49 -4.23 4.17 -14.74
N GLU A 50 -4.97 4.83 -15.64
CA GLU A 50 -4.66 6.20 -16.08
C GLU A 50 -4.52 7.17 -14.90
N ASN A 51 -5.36 7.02 -13.87
CA ASN A 51 -5.22 7.79 -12.64
C ASN A 51 -3.98 7.38 -11.82
N LEU A 52 -3.71 6.07 -11.72
CA LEU A 52 -2.59 5.55 -10.93
C LEU A 52 -1.22 5.99 -11.47
N ILE A 53 -1.06 6.11 -12.78
CA ILE A 53 0.23 6.52 -13.38
C ILE A 53 0.57 7.99 -13.12
N ASN A 54 -0.39 8.80 -12.72
CA ASN A 54 -0.21 10.23 -12.46
C ASN A 54 0.27 10.48 -11.03
N ASN A 55 1.52 10.10 -10.72
CA ASN A 55 2.14 10.50 -9.48
C ASN A 55 2.34 12.03 -9.44
N ASN A 56 2.16 12.61 -8.27
CA ASN A 56 2.28 14.04 -8.02
C ASN A 56 2.73 14.30 -6.57
N HIS A 57 2.71 15.54 -6.12
CA HIS A 57 3.10 15.90 -4.74
C HIS A 57 2.18 15.32 -3.65
N GLN A 58 0.98 14.83 -3.98
CA GLN A 58 0.04 14.22 -3.02
C GLN A 58 0.06 12.69 -3.04
N TYR A 59 0.51 12.08 -4.15
CA TYR A 59 0.46 10.64 -4.36
C TYR A 59 1.74 10.14 -5.00
N GLN A 60 2.36 9.13 -4.41
CA GLN A 60 3.54 8.46 -4.95
C GLN A 60 3.29 6.95 -4.92
N ARG A 61 2.99 6.36 -6.08
CA ARG A 61 2.53 4.97 -6.23
C ARG A 61 3.44 4.21 -7.16
N PHE A 62 3.74 2.96 -6.82
CA PHE A 62 4.73 2.13 -7.50
C PHE A 62 4.28 0.68 -7.58
N ILE A 63 4.76 -0.02 -8.60
CA ILE A 63 4.77 -1.48 -8.66
C ILE A 63 5.99 -2.00 -7.89
N ILE A 64 5.76 -3.03 -7.09
CA ILE A 64 6.82 -3.80 -6.43
C ILE A 64 7.32 -4.83 -7.43
N LYS A 65 8.61 -4.74 -7.77
CA LYS A 65 9.26 -5.66 -8.71
C LYS A 65 10.40 -6.41 -8.02
N ASN A 66 10.39 -7.73 -8.19
CA ASN A 66 11.49 -8.64 -7.89
C ASN A 66 12.04 -9.15 -9.24
N ASP A 67 12.00 -10.43 -9.54
CA ASP A 67 12.21 -10.98 -10.88
C ASP A 67 11.08 -10.60 -11.84
N LYS A 68 9.87 -10.50 -11.31
CA LYS A 68 8.68 -9.98 -12.00
C LYS A 68 7.93 -8.96 -11.14
N LYS A 69 6.91 -8.35 -11.70
CA LYS A 69 6.01 -7.42 -10.97
C LYS A 69 5.10 -8.24 -10.05
N ILE A 70 5.15 -8.00 -8.74
CA ILE A 70 4.54 -8.86 -7.72
C ILE A 70 3.53 -8.17 -6.80
N GLY A 71 3.49 -6.86 -6.77
CA GLY A 71 2.62 -6.12 -5.86
C GLY A 71 2.63 -4.62 -6.11
N PHE A 72 1.98 -3.94 -5.20
CA PHE A 72 1.75 -2.50 -5.26
C PHE A 72 2.08 -1.86 -3.92
N ILE A 73 2.68 -0.68 -3.95
CA ILE A 73 2.95 0.13 -2.77
C ILE A 73 2.81 1.61 -3.12
N GLY A 74 2.30 2.39 -2.18
CA GLY A 74 2.17 3.82 -2.40
C GLY A 74 2.08 4.64 -1.13
N LEU A 75 2.38 5.92 -1.29
CA LEU A 75 2.10 6.97 -0.33
C LEU A 75 0.94 7.80 -0.84
N TYR A 76 0.01 8.08 0.05
CA TYR A 76 -1.22 8.82 -0.20
C TYR A 76 -1.32 10.01 0.75
N ASN A 77 -2.12 10.99 0.36
CA ASN A 77 -2.41 12.17 1.19
C ASN A 77 -1.14 12.79 1.78
N ILE A 78 -0.13 12.92 0.93
CA ILE A 78 1.14 13.55 1.30
C ILE A 78 0.86 15.00 1.65
N SER A 79 1.21 15.39 2.87
CA SER A 79 1.14 16.76 3.35
C SER A 79 2.55 17.33 3.45
N GLU A 80 2.87 18.25 2.59
CA GLU A 80 4.17 18.96 2.63
C GLU A 80 4.33 19.81 3.89
N VAL A 81 3.23 20.40 4.36
CA VAL A 81 3.21 21.23 5.57
C VAL A 81 3.46 20.38 6.82
N ASN A 82 2.73 19.28 6.96
CA ASN A 82 2.84 18.38 8.12
C ASN A 82 3.98 17.36 7.96
N ARG A 83 4.50 17.19 6.74
CA ARG A 83 5.51 16.21 6.39
C ARG A 83 5.05 14.78 6.75
N THR A 84 3.79 14.48 6.43
CA THR A 84 3.15 13.18 6.70
C THR A 84 2.63 12.55 5.42
N ALA A 85 2.52 11.23 5.42
CA ALA A 85 1.91 10.47 4.33
C ALA A 85 1.19 9.23 4.87
N GLU A 86 0.27 8.68 4.09
CA GLU A 86 -0.41 7.44 4.39
C GLU A 86 0.11 6.31 3.52
N LEU A 87 0.32 5.13 4.10
CA LEU A 87 0.84 3.95 3.41
C LEU A 87 -0.28 3.05 2.91
N GLY A 88 -0.17 2.60 1.66
CA GLY A 88 -0.92 1.47 1.13
C GLY A 88 0.04 0.45 0.51
N ILE A 89 -0.17 -0.83 0.77
CA ILE A 89 0.67 -1.92 0.25
C ILE A 89 -0.11 -3.22 0.14
N TYR A 90 0.14 -3.96 -0.93
CA TYR A 90 -0.25 -5.37 -1.04
C TYR A 90 0.69 -6.14 -1.99
N ILE A 91 0.84 -7.44 -1.72
CA ILE A 91 1.46 -8.38 -2.65
C ILE A 91 0.34 -9.07 -3.42
N GLY A 92 0.28 -8.82 -4.74
CA GLY A 92 -0.77 -9.34 -5.62
C GLY A 92 -0.52 -10.75 -6.13
N GLU A 93 0.73 -11.19 -6.18
CA GLU A 93 1.10 -12.53 -6.61
C GLU A 93 1.21 -13.47 -5.39
N ARG A 94 0.33 -14.47 -5.32
CA ARG A 94 0.17 -15.34 -4.14
C ARG A 94 1.45 -16.10 -3.77
N GLU A 95 2.21 -16.53 -4.76
CA GLU A 95 3.47 -17.24 -4.54
C GLU A 95 4.57 -16.39 -3.89
N TYR A 96 4.39 -15.06 -3.87
CA TYR A 96 5.32 -14.12 -3.22
C TYR A 96 4.84 -13.65 -1.85
N GLN A 97 3.64 -14.04 -1.43
CA GLN A 97 3.10 -13.68 -0.12
C GLN A 97 3.80 -14.47 1.00
N GLY A 98 3.95 -13.85 2.18
CA GLY A 98 4.55 -14.50 3.36
C GLY A 98 6.05 -14.75 3.27
N LYS A 99 6.76 -14.13 2.35
CA LYS A 99 8.20 -14.31 2.10
C LYS A 99 9.05 -13.07 2.37
N GLY A 100 8.49 -12.06 3.00
CA GLY A 100 9.21 -10.84 3.37
C GLY A 100 9.28 -9.77 2.28
N PHE A 101 8.67 -9.95 1.12
CA PHE A 101 8.72 -8.97 0.03
C PHE A 101 8.03 -7.66 0.37
N ALA A 102 6.93 -7.68 1.13
CA ALA A 102 6.28 -6.47 1.62
C ALA A 102 7.19 -5.66 2.54
N THR A 103 7.92 -6.34 3.42
CA THR A 103 8.92 -5.72 4.31
C THR A 103 10.01 -5.01 3.50
N MET A 104 10.57 -5.68 2.49
CA MET A 104 11.62 -5.10 1.64
C MET A 104 11.09 -3.92 0.82
N ALA A 105 9.90 -4.03 0.26
CA ALA A 105 9.25 -2.95 -0.47
C ALA A 105 9.01 -1.72 0.40
N TYR A 106 8.53 -1.93 1.63
CA TYR A 106 8.34 -0.83 2.58
C TYR A 106 9.68 -0.15 2.92
N LYS A 107 10.74 -0.90 3.16
CA LYS A 107 12.07 -0.31 3.45
C LYS A 107 12.60 0.52 2.29
N ALA A 108 12.38 0.09 1.05
CA ALA A 108 12.71 0.88 -0.13
C ALA A 108 11.91 2.20 -0.15
N LEU A 109 10.60 2.12 0.10
CA LEU A 109 9.72 3.29 0.12
C LEU A 109 10.05 4.22 1.30
N GLU A 110 10.31 3.69 2.49
CA GLU A 110 10.68 4.49 3.67
C GLU A 110 11.93 5.32 3.40
N LYS A 111 12.95 4.69 2.82
CA LYS A 111 14.18 5.42 2.44
C LYS A 111 13.89 6.52 1.42
N TYR A 112 13.11 6.25 0.41
CA TYR A 112 12.69 7.25 -0.57
C TYR A 112 11.89 8.39 0.06
N ALA A 113 10.92 8.06 0.91
CA ALA A 113 10.09 9.03 1.60
C ALA A 113 10.92 9.97 2.50
N LYS A 114 11.89 9.40 3.20
CA LYS A 114 12.80 10.16 4.07
C LYS A 114 13.76 11.05 3.29
N ASP A 115 14.47 10.47 2.33
CA ASP A 115 15.63 11.11 1.70
C ASP A 115 15.23 12.09 0.57
N TRP A 116 14.08 11.86 -0.07
CA TRP A 116 13.65 12.62 -1.25
C TRP A 116 12.38 13.43 -1.06
N LEU A 117 11.45 12.94 -0.24
CA LEU A 117 10.17 13.61 0.00
C LEU A 117 10.14 14.37 1.34
N ASN A 118 11.19 14.25 2.15
CA ASN A 118 11.28 14.88 3.47
C ASN A 118 10.09 14.54 4.39
N ILE A 119 9.53 13.32 4.25
CA ILE A 119 8.47 12.83 5.12
C ILE A 119 9.07 12.51 6.49
N ARG A 120 8.41 12.96 7.56
CA ARG A 120 8.83 12.67 8.94
C ARG A 120 8.00 11.56 9.59
N LYS A 121 6.75 11.37 9.14
CA LYS A 121 5.80 10.43 9.75
C LYS A 121 4.96 9.74 8.68
N ILE A 122 4.89 8.41 8.75
CA ILE A 122 4.01 7.60 7.92
C ILE A 122 2.88 7.06 8.80
N LYS A 123 1.65 7.15 8.32
CA LYS A 123 0.43 6.66 8.96
C LYS A 123 -0.20 5.56 8.11
N LEU A 124 -0.99 4.73 8.72
CA LEU A 124 -1.84 3.75 8.02
C LEU A 124 -3.08 3.41 8.81
N GLU A 125 -4.08 2.90 8.12
CA GLU A 125 -5.24 2.25 8.70
C GLU A 125 -5.24 0.79 8.30
N VAL A 126 -5.59 -0.09 9.23
CA VAL A 126 -5.66 -1.52 8.99
C VAL A 126 -6.87 -2.12 9.72
N VAL A 127 -7.61 -2.97 9.03
CA VAL A 127 -8.70 -3.72 9.67
C VAL A 127 -8.09 -4.62 10.74
N LYS A 128 -8.58 -4.53 11.97
CA LYS A 128 -8.02 -5.24 13.13
C LYS A 128 -7.95 -6.75 12.91
N ASP A 129 -8.93 -7.32 12.21
CA ASP A 129 -8.99 -8.75 11.91
C ASP A 129 -8.02 -9.20 10.82
N ASN A 130 -7.41 -8.26 10.10
CA ASN A 130 -6.31 -8.54 9.19
C ASN A 130 -5.00 -8.74 9.98
N VAL A 131 -4.95 -9.82 10.75
CA VAL A 131 -3.86 -10.13 11.70
C VAL A 131 -2.50 -10.16 11.02
N ARG A 132 -2.44 -10.66 9.79
CA ARG A 132 -1.21 -10.73 9.01
C ARG A 132 -0.63 -9.34 8.72
N ALA A 133 -1.48 -8.40 8.31
CA ALA A 133 -1.07 -7.02 8.06
C ALA A 133 -0.68 -6.30 9.35
N VAL A 134 -1.46 -6.46 10.43
CA VAL A 134 -1.14 -5.88 11.73
C VAL A 134 0.25 -6.34 12.20
N LYS A 135 0.55 -7.64 12.12
CA LYS A 135 1.86 -8.18 12.49
C LYS A 135 2.99 -7.63 11.62
N LEU A 136 2.75 -7.48 10.32
CA LEU A 136 3.71 -6.86 9.41
C LEU A 136 4.07 -5.45 9.87
N TYR A 137 3.06 -4.63 10.15
CA TYR A 137 3.28 -3.24 10.57
C TYR A 137 3.94 -3.13 11.94
N GLU A 138 3.59 -3.99 12.89
CA GLU A 138 4.29 -4.08 14.19
C GLU A 138 5.77 -4.42 14.01
N LYS A 139 6.08 -5.39 13.15
CA LYS A 139 7.45 -5.78 12.80
C LYS A 139 8.24 -4.65 12.12
N LEU A 140 7.56 -3.76 11.42
CA LEU A 140 8.14 -2.58 10.79
C LEU A 140 8.21 -1.37 11.73
N ASP A 141 7.98 -1.56 13.03
CA ASP A 141 8.02 -0.54 14.09
C ASP A 141 6.91 0.50 14.04
N PHE A 142 5.80 0.20 13.37
CA PHE A 142 4.58 1.01 13.51
C PHE A 142 3.96 0.79 14.89
N LYS A 143 3.45 1.86 15.49
CA LYS A 143 2.76 1.84 16.78
C LYS A 143 1.28 2.17 16.58
N VAL A 144 0.42 1.51 17.35
CA VAL A 144 -1.01 1.83 17.40
C VAL A 144 -1.18 3.23 17.99
N CYS A 145 -1.89 4.08 17.29
CA CYS A 145 -2.21 5.44 17.74
C CYS A 145 -3.70 5.73 17.83
N GLY A 146 -4.56 4.78 17.45
CA GLY A 146 -6.00 4.92 17.57
C GLY A 146 -6.75 3.68 17.14
N ASN A 147 -8.06 3.67 17.45
CA ASN A 147 -8.99 2.63 17.04
C ASN A 147 -10.32 3.28 16.65
N SER A 148 -10.87 2.87 15.51
CA SER A 148 -12.21 3.24 15.08
C SER A 148 -13.11 2.01 15.12
N SER A 149 -14.10 2.02 16.03
CA SER A 149 -14.93 0.87 16.29
C SER A 149 -15.92 0.64 15.15
N LEU A 150 -16.02 -0.60 14.67
CA LEU A 150 -17.00 -1.05 13.67
C LEU A 150 -17.06 -0.13 12.44
N ASP A 151 -15.90 0.32 11.98
CA ASP A 151 -15.77 1.37 10.95
C ASP A 151 -15.64 0.83 9.53
N ARG A 152 -15.50 -0.49 9.37
CA ARG A 152 -15.40 -1.10 8.05
C ARG A 152 -16.26 -2.34 7.93
N PHE A 153 -17.07 -2.38 6.85
CA PHE A 153 -17.87 -3.54 6.50
C PHE A 153 -17.09 -4.48 5.59
N VAL A 154 -16.82 -5.70 6.06
CA VAL A 154 -16.08 -6.71 5.30
C VAL A 154 -16.77 -8.06 5.46
N GLU A 155 -17.15 -8.67 4.35
CA GLU A 155 -17.77 -10.01 4.31
C GLU A 155 -18.93 -10.16 5.32
N GLY A 156 -19.89 -9.26 5.22
CA GLY A 156 -21.12 -9.33 6.02
C GLY A 156 -21.00 -8.86 7.48
N LYS A 157 -19.85 -8.34 7.91
CA LYS A 157 -19.60 -7.89 9.28
C LYS A 157 -18.94 -6.53 9.35
N TYR A 158 -19.33 -5.75 10.35
CA TYR A 158 -18.60 -4.53 10.72
C TYR A 158 -17.38 -4.89 11.54
N ARG A 159 -16.25 -4.25 11.23
CA ARG A 159 -14.95 -4.54 11.81
C ARG A 159 -14.28 -3.28 12.31
N ASP A 160 -13.53 -3.40 13.40
CA ASP A 160 -12.71 -2.31 13.91
C ASP A 160 -11.55 -2.01 12.93
N VAL A 161 -11.19 -0.74 12.85
CA VAL A 161 -10.02 -0.24 12.13
C VAL A 161 -9.03 0.29 13.15
N VAL A 162 -7.80 -0.19 13.08
CA VAL A 162 -6.68 0.27 13.89
C VAL A 162 -5.88 1.29 13.09
N MET A 163 -5.59 2.43 13.71
CA MET A 163 -4.67 3.42 13.16
C MET A 163 -3.28 3.21 13.73
N MET A 164 -2.30 3.17 12.84
CA MET A 164 -0.89 2.99 13.22
C MET A 164 -0.03 4.09 12.62
N GLU A 165 1.08 4.39 13.27
CA GLU A 165 2.00 5.42 12.84
C GLU A 165 3.46 5.05 13.11
N LYS A 166 4.35 5.63 12.32
CA LYS A 166 5.79 5.52 12.50
C LYS A 166 6.47 6.84 12.16
N PHE A 167 7.32 7.34 13.06
CA PHE A 167 8.22 8.45 12.77
C PHE A 167 9.47 7.91 12.07
N ILE A 168 9.76 8.42 10.88
CA ILE A 168 10.90 7.99 10.06
C ILE A 168 11.99 9.06 9.96
N ASN A 169 11.68 10.29 10.36
CA ASN A 169 12.60 11.41 10.39
C ASN A 169 12.14 12.41 11.47
N ASN A 170 13.06 13.16 11.97
CA ASN A 170 12.77 14.16 13.01
C ASN A 170 12.41 15.54 12.42
#